data_8566c85aa35673267f14aa567de6c2bf
#
_entry.id   8566c85aa35673267f14aa567de6c2bf
#
_cell.length_a   1.000
_cell.length_b   1.000
_cell.length_c   1.000
_cell.angle_alpha   90.00
_cell.angle_beta   90.00
_cell.angle_gamma   90.00
#
_symmetry.space_group_name_H-M   'P 1'
#
loop_
_entity.id
_entity.type
_entity.pdbx_description
1 polymer ?
#
loop_
_entity_poly.entity_id
_entity_poly.type
_entity_poly.pdbx_seq_one_letter_code
_entity_poly.pdbx_strand_id
1 'polypeptide(L)'
;MAKAIATYKCPDCGATVERRIDGFNRRDADSKKEWAEAHPLLCADCYRKQQLKQQREAAAALSLPVIHGVSDKQVAYATDLRAKFVAQHEKTVADAIATRDDPDKQAAIAAAAEKAGVTIEEFVRQNLDKFPYKWLYAAYIVSTATEARDIIDTLAAR
;
A
#
# COMPACT_ATOMS: atom_id res chain seq x y z
N MET A 1 -13.17 34.07 -4.30
CA MET A 1 -12.77 33.14 -3.23
C MET A 1 -11.81 33.86 -2.31
N ALA A 2 -12.07 33.87 -1.00
CA ALA A 2 -11.19 34.44 0.01
C ALA A 2 -10.23 33.36 0.53
N LYS A 3 -9.07 33.79 1.01
CA LYS A 3 -8.04 32.89 1.55
C LYS A 3 -7.65 33.33 2.94
N ALA A 4 -7.44 32.38 3.84
CA ALA A 4 -6.88 32.57 5.16
C ALA A 4 -5.75 31.55 5.38
N ILE A 5 -4.89 31.80 6.38
CA ILE A 5 -3.85 30.85 6.80
C ILE A 5 -4.14 30.50 8.26
N ALA A 6 -4.41 29.24 8.53
CA ALA A 6 -4.50 28.71 9.87
C ALA A 6 -3.10 28.27 10.32
N THR A 7 -2.75 28.65 11.55
CA THR A 7 -1.47 28.29 12.16
C THR A 7 -1.71 27.56 13.47
N TYR A 8 -1.23 26.32 13.59
CA TYR A 8 -1.39 25.50 14.79
C TYR A 8 -0.19 24.60 15.01
N LYS A 9 -0.10 23.99 16.16
CA LYS A 9 0.94 23.00 16.47
C LYS A 9 0.43 21.59 16.18
N CYS A 10 1.27 20.78 15.53
CA CYS A 10 0.99 19.36 15.33
C CYS A 10 0.81 18.67 16.69
N PRO A 11 -0.30 17.96 16.94
CA PRO A 11 -0.54 17.32 18.23
C PRO A 11 0.44 16.18 18.54
N ASP A 12 1.12 15.63 17.54
CA ASP A 12 2.05 14.51 17.71
C ASP A 12 3.50 14.97 17.93
N CYS A 13 4.02 15.86 17.09
CA CYS A 13 5.44 16.28 17.15
C CYS A 13 5.66 17.72 17.62
N GLY A 14 4.61 18.51 17.83
CA GLY A 14 4.69 19.92 18.25
C GLY A 14 5.18 20.90 17.17
N ALA A 15 5.46 20.44 15.97
CA ALA A 15 5.89 21.30 14.85
C ALA A 15 4.78 22.28 14.47
N THR A 16 5.16 23.52 14.14
CA THR A 16 4.21 24.52 13.65
C THR A 16 3.78 24.15 12.23
N VAL A 17 2.47 24.11 12.02
CA VAL A 17 1.84 23.82 10.73
C VAL A 17 1.09 25.06 10.24
N GLU A 18 1.39 25.47 9.02
CA GLU A 18 0.61 26.49 8.31
C GLU A 18 -0.24 25.82 7.26
N ARG A 19 -1.56 26.02 7.33
CA ARG A 19 -2.51 25.45 6.39
C ARG A 19 -3.30 26.56 5.71
N ARG A 20 -3.25 26.54 4.39
CA ARG A 20 -4.07 27.42 3.57
C ARG A 20 -5.52 26.95 3.60
N ILE A 21 -6.41 27.89 3.89
CA ILE A 21 -7.85 27.70 3.95
C ILE A 21 -8.50 28.53 2.83
N ASP A 22 -9.27 27.88 1.99
CA ASP A 22 -10.06 28.54 0.97
C ASP A 22 -11.52 28.66 1.45
N GLY A 23 -12.07 29.87 1.34
CA GLY A 23 -13.44 30.18 1.70
C GLY A 23 -14.20 30.80 0.53
N PHE A 24 -15.52 30.65 0.55
CA PHE A 24 -16.41 31.27 -0.41
C PHE A 24 -16.32 32.82 -0.34
N ASN A 25 -16.28 33.35 0.88
CA ASN A 25 -16.04 34.75 1.20
C ASN A 25 -15.10 34.87 2.39
N ARG A 26 -14.78 36.13 2.82
CA ARG A 26 -13.85 36.39 3.92
C ARG A 26 -14.32 35.79 5.23
N ARG A 27 -15.59 35.97 5.57
CA ARG A 27 -16.18 35.45 6.82
C ARG A 27 -16.12 33.92 6.88
N ASP A 28 -16.39 33.25 5.77
CA ASP A 28 -16.30 31.78 5.67
C ASP A 28 -14.84 31.30 5.82
N ALA A 29 -13.89 32.00 5.18
CA ALA A 29 -12.47 31.68 5.32
C ALA A 29 -11.96 31.87 6.76
N ASP A 30 -12.37 32.96 7.43
CA ASP A 30 -11.97 33.25 8.80
C ASP A 30 -12.59 32.23 9.78
N SER A 31 -13.88 31.88 9.63
CA SER A 31 -14.54 30.85 10.44
C SER A 31 -13.88 29.47 10.31
N LYS A 32 -13.54 29.07 9.08
CA LYS A 32 -12.81 27.80 8.82
C LYS A 32 -11.39 27.84 9.39
N LYS A 33 -10.74 29.00 9.39
CA LYS A 33 -9.43 29.19 10.01
C LYS A 33 -9.53 28.95 11.51
N GLU A 34 -10.45 29.65 12.20
CA GLU A 34 -10.67 29.50 13.64
C GLU A 34 -10.97 28.03 14.01
N TRP A 35 -11.81 27.35 13.21
CA TRP A 35 -12.09 25.93 13.41
C TRP A 35 -10.84 25.07 13.26
N ALA A 36 -10.01 25.32 12.23
CA ALA A 36 -8.78 24.55 12.00
C ALA A 36 -7.74 24.77 13.10
N GLU A 37 -7.67 25.96 13.68
CA GLU A 37 -6.78 26.29 14.80
C GLU A 37 -7.27 25.65 16.11
N ALA A 38 -8.60 25.56 16.31
CA ALA A 38 -9.21 24.87 17.44
C ALA A 38 -9.13 23.33 17.34
N HIS A 39 -9.00 22.78 16.10
CA HIS A 39 -8.95 21.35 15.82
C HIS A 39 -7.67 21.00 15.04
N PRO A 40 -6.50 21.05 15.68
CA PRO A 40 -5.24 20.86 15.02
C PRO A 40 -5.10 19.45 14.43
N LEU A 41 -4.69 19.39 13.17
CA LEU A 41 -4.42 18.14 12.46
C LEU A 41 -2.93 17.80 12.53
N LEU A 42 -2.61 16.55 12.25
CA LEU A 42 -1.22 16.12 12.12
C LEU A 42 -0.51 16.89 10.99
N CYS A 43 0.77 17.19 11.19
CA CYS A 43 1.61 17.65 10.09
C CYS A 43 1.77 16.55 9.04
N ALA A 44 2.22 16.92 7.83
CA ALA A 44 2.35 15.98 6.72
C ALA A 44 3.22 14.76 7.05
N ASP A 45 4.28 14.95 7.84
CA ASP A 45 5.20 13.87 8.22
C ASP A 45 4.58 12.94 9.25
N CYS A 46 3.92 13.46 10.29
CA CYS A 46 3.22 12.63 11.27
C CYS A 46 2.05 11.89 10.64
N TYR A 47 1.27 12.54 9.78
CA TYR A 47 0.20 11.90 9.02
C TYR A 47 0.73 10.75 8.16
N ARG A 48 1.84 10.97 7.44
CA ARG A 48 2.49 9.93 6.62
C ARG A 48 2.97 8.76 7.47
N LYS A 49 3.62 9.03 8.63
CA LYS A 49 4.05 7.99 9.57
C LYS A 49 2.87 7.17 10.10
N GLN A 50 1.78 7.82 10.47
CA GLN A 50 0.57 7.15 10.94
C GLN A 50 -0.06 6.27 9.86
N GLN A 51 -0.16 6.78 8.62
CA GLN A 51 -0.64 6.02 7.47
C GLN A 51 0.22 4.77 7.22
N LEU A 52 1.54 4.92 7.21
CA LEU A 52 2.46 3.78 7.03
C LEU A 52 2.32 2.75 8.16
N LYS A 53 2.17 3.21 9.41
CA LYS A 53 1.95 2.32 10.55
C LYS A 53 0.68 1.49 10.37
N GLN A 54 -0.44 2.13 10.05
CA GLN A 54 -1.72 1.46 9.80
C GLN A 54 -1.64 0.45 8.63
N GLN A 55 -0.96 0.85 7.54
CA GLN A 55 -0.77 -0.04 6.40
C GLN A 55 0.08 -1.27 6.74
N ARG A 56 1.15 -1.09 7.54
CA ARG A 56 2.00 -2.20 8.01
C ARG A 56 1.24 -3.12 8.96
N GLU A 57 0.42 -2.59 9.86
CA GLU A 57 -0.43 -3.37 10.77
C GLU A 57 -1.45 -4.20 9.97
N ALA A 58 -2.11 -3.60 8.98
CA ALA A 58 -3.02 -4.33 8.11
C ALA A 58 -2.31 -5.45 7.31
N ALA A 59 -1.12 -5.18 6.78
CA ALA A 59 -0.33 -6.19 6.10
C ALA A 59 0.16 -7.30 7.03
N ALA A 60 0.50 -6.96 8.28
CA ALA A 60 0.94 -7.93 9.29
C ALA A 60 -0.20 -8.86 9.77
N ALA A 61 -1.45 -8.43 9.67
CA ALA A 61 -2.63 -9.26 9.97
C ALA A 61 -2.82 -10.39 8.94
N LEU A 62 -2.21 -10.28 7.76
CA LEU A 62 -2.23 -11.30 6.72
C LEU A 62 -0.97 -12.20 6.85
N SER A 63 -1.14 -13.50 6.60
CA SER A 63 -0.05 -14.49 6.61
C SER A 63 0.89 -14.31 5.41
N LEU A 64 1.54 -13.15 5.31
CA LEU A 64 2.46 -12.83 4.22
C LEU A 64 3.89 -13.33 4.53
N PRO A 65 4.65 -13.75 3.52
CA PRO A 65 6.03 -14.21 3.72
C PRO A 65 6.94 -13.06 4.19
N VAL A 66 7.98 -13.42 4.92
CA VAL A 66 9.02 -12.47 5.34
C VAL A 66 9.81 -12.00 4.12
N ILE A 67 10.07 -10.70 4.05
CA ILE A 67 10.83 -10.10 2.94
C ILE A 67 12.31 -10.10 3.31
N HIS A 68 13.14 -10.58 2.39
CA HIS A 68 14.58 -10.52 2.42
C HIS A 68 15.10 -9.57 1.32
N GLY A 69 16.31 -9.07 1.46
CA GLY A 69 16.91 -8.17 0.46
C GLY A 69 18.38 -7.88 0.76
N VAL A 70 19.04 -7.26 -0.20
CA VAL A 70 20.48 -6.93 -0.13
C VAL A 70 20.79 -5.87 0.94
N SER A 71 19.81 -5.03 1.29
CA SER A 71 19.97 -3.99 2.31
C SER A 71 18.67 -3.72 3.07
N ASP A 72 18.80 -3.23 4.32
CA ASP A 72 17.68 -2.85 5.16
C ASP A 72 16.79 -1.78 4.48
N LYS A 73 17.38 -0.86 3.72
CA LYS A 73 16.63 0.16 2.97
C LYS A 73 15.75 -0.46 1.88
N GLN A 74 16.27 -1.47 1.19
CA GLN A 74 15.51 -2.19 0.17
C GLN A 74 14.36 -2.97 0.77
N VAL A 75 14.59 -3.67 1.88
CA VAL A 75 13.56 -4.41 2.64
C VAL A 75 12.48 -3.47 3.15
N ALA A 76 12.87 -2.32 3.74
CA ALA A 76 11.93 -1.32 4.23
C ALA A 76 11.06 -0.76 3.09
N TYR A 77 11.66 -0.44 1.95
CA TYR A 77 10.94 0.07 0.78
C TYR A 77 9.96 -0.96 0.20
N ALA A 78 10.39 -2.21 0.03
CA ALA A 78 9.52 -3.31 -0.40
C ALA A 78 8.35 -3.54 0.56
N THR A 79 8.62 -3.47 1.89
CA THR A 79 7.60 -3.59 2.93
C THR A 79 6.55 -2.48 2.81
N ASP A 80 6.98 -1.25 2.57
CA ASP A 80 6.08 -0.10 2.42
C ASP A 80 5.24 -0.20 1.14
N LEU A 81 5.84 -0.62 0.02
CA LEU A 81 5.12 -0.87 -1.22
C LEU A 81 4.07 -1.96 -1.05
N ARG A 82 4.44 -3.09 -0.43
CA ARG A 82 3.55 -4.20 -0.12
C ARG A 82 2.39 -3.76 0.76
N ALA A 83 2.67 -3.01 1.83
CA ALA A 83 1.66 -2.53 2.75
C ALA A 83 0.65 -1.59 2.07
N LYS A 84 1.11 -0.70 1.20
CA LYS A 84 0.23 0.17 0.39
C LYS A 84 -0.64 -0.64 -0.55
N PHE A 85 -0.08 -1.62 -1.24
CA PHE A 85 -0.83 -2.46 -2.16
C PHE A 85 -1.90 -3.28 -1.44
N VAL A 86 -1.56 -3.89 -0.30
CA VAL A 86 -2.51 -4.62 0.56
C VAL A 86 -3.68 -3.72 0.97
N ALA A 87 -3.39 -2.52 1.46
CA ALA A 87 -4.44 -1.58 1.88
C ALA A 87 -5.40 -1.18 0.75
N GLN A 88 -4.92 -1.18 -0.51
CA GLN A 88 -5.73 -0.85 -1.68
C GLN A 88 -6.48 -2.06 -2.26
N HIS A 89 -5.95 -3.27 -2.09
CA HIS A 89 -6.41 -4.49 -2.75
C HIS A 89 -6.57 -5.66 -1.77
N GLU A 90 -7.00 -5.39 -0.53
CA GLU A 90 -7.06 -6.36 0.57
C GLU A 90 -7.76 -7.67 0.18
N LYS A 91 -8.95 -7.58 -0.41
CA LYS A 91 -9.71 -8.75 -0.85
C LYS A 91 -8.94 -9.59 -1.87
N THR A 92 -8.35 -8.94 -2.87
CA THR A 92 -7.60 -9.65 -3.93
C THR A 92 -6.35 -10.34 -3.38
N VAL A 93 -5.68 -9.71 -2.41
CA VAL A 93 -4.53 -10.33 -1.73
C VAL A 93 -4.98 -11.50 -0.85
N ALA A 94 -6.10 -11.37 -0.14
CA ALA A 94 -6.68 -12.47 0.65
C ALA A 94 -7.06 -13.66 -0.22
N ASP A 95 -7.66 -13.43 -1.39
CA ASP A 95 -7.99 -14.48 -2.36
C ASP A 95 -6.71 -15.16 -2.93
N ALA A 96 -5.65 -14.39 -3.16
CA ALA A 96 -4.35 -14.92 -3.60
C ALA A 96 -3.70 -15.79 -2.51
N ILE A 97 -3.76 -15.36 -1.24
CA ILE A 97 -3.28 -16.15 -0.10
C ILE A 97 -4.08 -17.44 0.03
N ALA A 98 -5.40 -17.37 -0.04
CA ALA A 98 -6.26 -18.56 0.02
C ALA A 98 -5.98 -19.56 -1.13
N THR A 99 -5.60 -19.04 -2.31
CA THR A 99 -5.19 -19.89 -3.44
C THR A 99 -3.80 -20.50 -3.21
N ARG A 100 -2.86 -19.74 -2.65
CA ARG A 100 -1.52 -20.23 -2.28
C ARG A 100 -1.58 -21.34 -1.23
N ASP A 101 -2.46 -21.20 -0.25
CA ASP A 101 -2.53 -22.11 0.90
C ASP A 101 -3.43 -23.34 0.63
N ASP A 102 -4.09 -23.39 -0.53
CA ASP A 102 -4.95 -24.48 -0.97
C ASP A 102 -4.12 -25.52 -1.77
N PRO A 103 -3.84 -26.73 -1.20
CA PRO A 103 -2.99 -27.72 -1.85
C PRO A 103 -3.57 -28.25 -3.16
N ASP A 104 -4.90 -28.32 -3.30
CA ASP A 104 -5.56 -28.83 -4.50
C ASP A 104 -5.40 -27.82 -5.65
N LYS A 105 -5.54 -26.51 -5.35
CA LYS A 105 -5.29 -25.46 -6.34
C LYS A 105 -3.82 -25.39 -6.75
N GLN A 106 -2.90 -25.57 -5.79
CA GLN A 106 -1.46 -25.59 -6.10
C GLN A 106 -1.10 -26.78 -6.97
N ALA A 107 -1.64 -27.97 -6.70
CA ALA A 107 -1.45 -29.15 -7.53
C ALA A 107 -2.02 -28.95 -8.95
N ALA A 108 -3.20 -28.34 -9.08
CA ALA A 108 -3.79 -28.02 -10.37
C ALA A 108 -2.96 -27.01 -11.17
N ILE A 109 -2.42 -25.97 -10.52
CA ILE A 109 -1.53 -24.98 -11.15
C ILE A 109 -0.23 -25.67 -11.62
N ALA A 110 0.37 -26.51 -10.78
CA ALA A 110 1.60 -27.23 -11.11
C ALA A 110 1.39 -28.16 -12.31
N ALA A 111 0.32 -28.96 -12.32
CA ALA A 111 0.00 -29.83 -13.45
C ALA A 111 -0.27 -29.07 -14.76
N ALA A 112 -0.91 -27.90 -14.67
CA ALA A 112 -1.15 -27.04 -15.82
C ALA A 112 0.14 -26.42 -16.35
N ALA A 113 1.07 -26.01 -15.48
CA ALA A 113 2.37 -25.48 -15.85
C ALA A 113 3.24 -26.56 -16.52
N GLU A 114 3.27 -27.79 -15.96
CA GLU A 114 3.96 -28.95 -16.55
C GLU A 114 3.43 -29.25 -17.94
N LYS A 115 2.11 -29.33 -18.11
CA LYS A 115 1.46 -29.54 -19.41
C LYS A 115 1.80 -28.45 -20.43
N ALA A 116 2.00 -27.22 -19.98
CA ALA A 116 2.40 -26.10 -20.83
C ALA A 116 3.92 -26.06 -21.10
N GLY A 117 4.73 -26.88 -20.42
CA GLY A 117 6.19 -26.91 -20.56
C GLY A 117 6.89 -25.66 -20.00
N VAL A 118 6.30 -25.00 -19.02
CA VAL A 118 6.82 -23.77 -18.38
C VAL A 118 6.92 -23.92 -16.87
N THR A 119 7.64 -23.00 -16.21
CA THR A 119 7.65 -22.95 -14.74
C THR A 119 6.29 -22.48 -14.20
N ILE A 120 5.99 -22.82 -12.94
CA ILE A 120 4.76 -22.35 -12.26
C ILE A 120 4.66 -20.83 -12.32
N GLU A 121 5.76 -20.13 -12.05
CA GLU A 121 5.80 -18.68 -12.06
C GLU A 121 5.49 -18.10 -13.45
N GLU A 122 6.12 -18.64 -14.48
CA GLU A 122 5.87 -18.24 -15.86
C GLU A 122 4.43 -18.52 -16.29
N PHE A 123 3.88 -19.68 -15.91
CA PHE A 123 2.50 -20.04 -16.16
C PHE A 123 1.53 -19.05 -15.50
N VAL A 124 1.75 -18.72 -14.21
CA VAL A 124 0.94 -17.76 -13.47
C VAL A 124 1.04 -16.39 -14.12
N ARG A 125 2.26 -15.93 -14.45
CA ARG A 125 2.48 -14.64 -15.11
C ARG A 125 1.72 -14.56 -16.42
N GLN A 126 1.87 -15.54 -17.31
CA GLN A 126 1.21 -15.57 -18.62
C GLN A 126 -0.31 -15.61 -18.54
N ASN A 127 -0.87 -16.24 -17.49
CA ASN A 127 -2.32 -16.33 -17.32
C ASN A 127 -2.91 -15.12 -16.63
N LEU A 128 -2.24 -14.53 -15.66
CA LEU A 128 -2.74 -13.35 -14.96
C LEU A 128 -2.52 -12.05 -15.75
N ASP A 129 -1.50 -11.98 -16.61
CA ASP A 129 -1.28 -10.82 -17.49
C ASP A 129 -2.32 -10.71 -18.63
N LYS A 130 -3.01 -11.80 -18.97
CA LYS A 130 -4.07 -11.79 -19.98
C LYS A 130 -5.34 -11.07 -19.52
N PHE A 131 -5.52 -10.90 -18.21
CA PHE A 131 -6.65 -10.15 -17.67
C PHE A 131 -6.36 -8.64 -17.70
N PRO A 132 -7.38 -7.79 -17.94
CA PRO A 132 -7.21 -6.33 -17.89
C PRO A 132 -6.82 -5.83 -16.48
N TYR A 133 -6.70 -6.71 -15.54
CA TYR A 133 -6.46 -6.45 -14.12
C TYR A 133 -5.04 -6.85 -13.73
N LYS A 134 -4.06 -6.02 -14.08
CA LYS A 134 -2.65 -6.20 -13.72
C LYS A 134 -2.41 -6.37 -12.21
N TRP A 135 -3.36 -5.99 -11.36
CA TRP A 135 -3.28 -6.19 -9.91
C TRP A 135 -3.39 -7.65 -9.47
N LEU A 136 -3.96 -8.56 -10.29
CA LEU A 136 -4.03 -9.99 -9.94
C LEU A 136 -2.63 -10.61 -9.87
N TYR A 137 -1.78 -10.31 -10.85
CA TYR A 137 -0.37 -10.75 -10.81
C TYR A 137 0.38 -10.10 -9.65
N ALA A 138 0.16 -8.81 -9.39
CA ALA A 138 0.75 -8.14 -8.25
C ALA A 138 0.29 -8.74 -6.91
N ALA A 139 -0.98 -9.12 -6.76
CA ALA A 139 -1.49 -9.80 -5.57
C ALA A 139 -0.83 -11.18 -5.38
N TYR A 140 -0.61 -11.92 -6.47
CA TYR A 140 0.13 -13.18 -6.42
C TYR A 140 1.57 -12.96 -5.93
N ILE A 141 2.32 -12.02 -6.53
CA ILE A 141 3.69 -11.70 -6.08
C ILE A 141 3.70 -11.24 -4.61
N VAL A 142 2.79 -10.35 -4.22
CA VAL A 142 2.68 -9.88 -2.82
C VAL A 142 2.44 -11.03 -1.84
N SER A 143 1.67 -12.06 -2.25
CA SER A 143 1.34 -13.21 -1.40
C SER A 143 2.43 -14.29 -1.35
N THR A 144 3.35 -14.34 -2.32
CA THR A 144 4.32 -15.43 -2.50
C THR A 144 5.77 -14.99 -2.41
N ALA A 145 6.10 -13.76 -2.82
CA ALA A 145 7.48 -13.31 -2.90
C ALA A 145 8.13 -13.14 -1.51
N THR A 146 9.34 -13.68 -1.39
CA THR A 146 10.23 -13.51 -0.25
C THR A 146 11.34 -12.49 -0.52
N GLU A 147 11.61 -12.18 -1.80
CA GLU A 147 12.66 -11.24 -2.19
C GLU A 147 12.09 -9.81 -2.36
N ALA A 148 12.76 -8.85 -1.73
CA ALA A 148 12.40 -7.43 -1.83
C ALA A 148 12.39 -6.93 -3.28
N ARG A 149 13.29 -7.45 -4.11
CA ARG A 149 13.42 -7.09 -5.52
C ARG A 149 12.15 -7.42 -6.30
N ASP A 150 11.58 -8.60 -6.12
CA ASP A 150 10.40 -9.04 -6.87
C ASP A 150 9.20 -8.14 -6.58
N ILE A 151 9.05 -7.74 -5.31
CA ILE A 151 8.02 -6.81 -4.87
C ILE A 151 8.23 -5.42 -5.48
N ILE A 152 9.48 -4.91 -5.45
CA ILE A 152 9.83 -3.60 -6.00
C ILE A 152 9.59 -3.58 -7.50
N ASP A 153 10.12 -4.56 -8.25
CA ASP A 153 10.00 -4.63 -9.70
C ASP A 153 8.53 -4.75 -10.13
N THR A 154 7.69 -5.41 -9.31
CA THR A 154 6.26 -5.56 -9.60
C THR A 154 5.44 -4.33 -9.24
N LEU A 155 5.74 -3.64 -8.13
CA LEU A 155 4.88 -2.59 -7.57
C LEU A 155 5.39 -1.17 -7.83
N ALA A 156 6.71 -0.95 -7.98
CA ALA A 156 7.25 0.40 -8.19
C ALA A 156 7.03 0.93 -9.61
N ALA A 157 6.82 0.05 -10.59
CA ALA A 157 6.54 0.43 -11.99
C ALA A 157 5.07 0.85 -12.24
N ARG A 158 4.26 0.96 -11.20
CA ARG A 158 2.82 1.29 -11.21
C ARG A 158 2.58 2.55 -10.39
#